data_7cadfd69007eabe675c7adb494474783
#
_entry.id   7cadfd69007eabe675c7adb494474783
#
_cell.length_a   1.000
_cell.length_b   1.000
_cell.length_c   1.000
_cell.angle_alpha   90.00
_cell.angle_beta   90.00
_cell.angle_gamma   90.00
#
_symmetry.space_group_name_H-M   'P 1'
#
loop_
_entity.id
_entity.type
_entity.pdbx_description
1 polymer ?
#
loop_
_entity_poly.entity_id
_entity_poly.type
_entity_poly.pdbx_seq_one_letter_code
_entity_poly.pdbx_strand_id
1 'polypeptide(L)'
;MKRLICIFLIVVPAQLAFTQQLPLFDQYLYNKFLINPAHAGSDGYTSFNMTAREQWVGYSGAPRTYSLSLQTRILKRGYKIRKTIFNQTVFTPKNDGKVGLGAYVFSDRNGLIRRTGFQATYSYHMWLQKSTQLSLGLAVTGYHFIINVNELSFENPSEPWLSSNLRRGVFVPDMDFGIYVLNPRFDFGFSALQLFEAAAKIGDKTYKNFRMDRHFYAFGSYHLITAPGMEFEPSVLFKISEQLMPQADIGITYIYDQRLWAGLTYRTGGGLITNIRFRYIPDHSKWTALYFGYAVDFTLSEIQKVTYGTHELTLALKFGDSTRKYRWLDRY
;
A
#
# COMPACT_ATOMS: atom_id res chain seq x y z
N MET A 1 -22.02 29.39 -34.80
CA MET A 1 -22.15 28.49 -33.66
C MET A 1 -20.87 28.58 -32.82
N LYS A 2 -20.89 29.37 -31.74
CA LYS A 2 -19.74 29.61 -30.87
C LYS A 2 -19.78 28.55 -29.76
N ARG A 3 -18.76 27.69 -29.71
CA ARG A 3 -18.60 26.71 -28.60
C ARG A 3 -17.99 27.44 -27.39
N LEU A 4 -18.79 27.61 -26.35
CA LEU A 4 -18.31 28.03 -25.05
C LEU A 4 -17.54 26.87 -24.43
N ILE A 5 -16.23 27.03 -24.24
CA ILE A 5 -15.40 26.19 -23.40
C ILE A 5 -15.49 26.81 -22.02
N CYS A 6 -16.27 26.20 -21.11
CA CYS A 6 -16.26 26.56 -19.70
C CYS A 6 -15.00 25.95 -19.04
N ILE A 7 -13.99 26.78 -18.83
CA ILE A 7 -12.84 26.45 -17.99
C ILE A 7 -13.33 26.59 -16.54
N PHE A 8 -13.54 25.46 -15.90
CA PHE A 8 -13.80 25.41 -14.46
C PHE A 8 -12.48 25.65 -13.71
N LEU A 9 -12.22 26.91 -13.35
CA LEU A 9 -11.13 27.30 -12.50
C LEU A 9 -11.50 26.90 -11.05
N ILE A 10 -11.03 25.75 -10.61
CA ILE A 10 -11.17 25.35 -9.20
C ILE A 10 -10.16 26.17 -8.40
N VAL A 11 -10.64 27.26 -7.79
CA VAL A 11 -9.91 27.98 -6.77
C VAL A 11 -9.97 27.14 -5.51
N VAL A 12 -8.90 26.41 -5.22
CA VAL A 12 -8.75 25.69 -3.94
C VAL A 12 -8.28 26.70 -2.90
N PRO A 13 -9.06 26.99 -1.84
CA PRO A 13 -8.58 27.82 -0.75
C PRO A 13 -7.41 27.10 -0.06
N ALA A 14 -6.27 27.79 0.09
CA ALA A 14 -5.14 27.33 0.89
C ALA A 14 -5.56 27.34 2.38
N GLN A 15 -6.12 26.21 2.83
CA GLN A 15 -6.40 26.02 4.25
C GLN A 15 -5.11 25.53 4.93
N LEU A 16 -4.82 26.11 6.10
CA LEU A 16 -3.72 25.68 6.96
C LEU A 16 -3.98 24.21 7.37
N ALA A 17 -3.26 23.31 6.74
CA ALA A 17 -3.48 21.89 6.86
C ALA A 17 -2.73 21.35 8.08
N PHE A 18 -3.46 21.01 9.12
CA PHE A 18 -2.99 20.08 10.15
C PHE A 18 -3.07 18.67 9.58
N THR A 19 -2.03 18.23 8.91
CA THR A 19 -2.04 16.95 8.20
C THR A 19 -1.48 15.84 9.07
N GLN A 20 -2.36 15.04 9.62
CA GLN A 20 -2.02 13.71 10.13
C GLN A 20 -2.11 12.73 8.97
N GLN A 21 -1.02 12.55 8.25
CA GLN A 21 -0.99 11.61 7.13
C GLN A 21 -0.53 10.22 7.58
N LEU A 22 -1.19 9.18 7.07
CA LEU A 22 -0.63 7.82 7.07
C LEU A 22 0.68 7.81 6.28
N PRO A 23 1.60 6.86 6.58
CA PRO A 23 2.78 6.67 5.74
C PRO A 23 2.37 6.52 4.28
N LEU A 24 2.91 7.35 3.42
CA LEU A 24 2.75 7.24 1.98
C LEU A 24 3.84 6.31 1.45
N PHE A 25 3.47 5.41 0.55
CA PHE A 25 4.41 4.57 -0.19
C PHE A 25 4.36 4.94 -1.66
N ASP A 26 5.52 5.16 -2.26
CA ASP A 26 5.60 5.55 -3.67
C ASP A 26 5.45 4.33 -4.59
N GLN A 27 5.85 3.15 -4.09
CA GLN A 27 5.77 1.88 -4.80
C GLN A 27 4.52 1.05 -4.42
N TYR A 28 3.38 1.69 -4.10
CA TYR A 28 2.13 1.03 -3.71
C TYR A 28 1.62 0.04 -4.76
N LEU A 29 1.87 0.28 -6.05
CA LEU A 29 1.48 -0.62 -7.14
C LEU A 29 2.09 -2.02 -6.98
N TYR A 30 3.28 -2.11 -6.38
CA TYR A 30 3.99 -3.37 -6.17
C TYR A 30 3.61 -4.08 -4.88
N ASN A 31 3.06 -3.35 -3.90
CA ASN A 31 2.56 -3.91 -2.65
C ASN A 31 1.23 -3.25 -2.26
N LYS A 32 0.19 -3.54 -3.04
CA LYS A 32 -1.18 -3.01 -2.84
C LYS A 32 -1.78 -3.41 -1.48
N PHE A 33 -1.20 -4.41 -0.81
CA PHE A 33 -1.60 -4.84 0.53
C PHE A 33 -1.41 -3.74 1.58
N LEU A 34 -0.45 -2.83 1.40
CA LEU A 34 -0.22 -1.70 2.32
C LEU A 34 -1.38 -0.69 2.34
N ILE A 35 -2.16 -0.63 1.26
CA ILE A 35 -3.26 0.32 1.10
C ILE A 35 -4.63 -0.34 1.03
N ASN A 36 -4.70 -1.67 0.87
CA ASN A 36 -5.97 -2.38 0.76
C ASN A 36 -5.89 -3.78 1.38
N PRO A 37 -6.61 -4.07 2.47
CA PRO A 37 -6.60 -5.38 3.11
C PRO A 37 -7.17 -6.51 2.24
N ALA A 38 -8.04 -6.21 1.26
CA ALA A 38 -8.57 -7.22 0.34
C ALA A 38 -7.50 -7.80 -0.61
N HIS A 39 -6.34 -7.14 -0.71
CA HIS A 39 -5.23 -7.63 -1.53
C HIS A 39 -4.49 -8.80 -0.88
N ALA A 40 -4.64 -9.06 0.44
CA ALA A 40 -3.94 -10.14 1.12
C ALA A 40 -4.17 -11.50 0.44
N GLY A 41 -3.11 -12.08 -0.14
CA GLY A 41 -3.16 -13.36 -0.85
C GLY A 41 -3.95 -13.36 -2.18
N SER A 42 -4.32 -12.19 -2.73
CA SER A 42 -5.10 -12.08 -3.98
C SER A 42 -4.33 -12.63 -5.18
N ASP A 43 -3.02 -12.42 -5.23
CA ASP A 43 -2.11 -12.93 -6.24
C ASP A 43 -1.82 -14.43 -6.09
N GLY A 44 -2.31 -15.03 -5.00
CA GLY A 44 -2.14 -16.44 -4.73
C GLY A 44 -0.73 -16.85 -4.28
N TYR A 45 0.23 -15.96 -4.19
CA TYR A 45 1.57 -16.22 -3.69
C TYR A 45 1.67 -16.03 -2.17
N THR A 46 2.69 -16.64 -1.55
CA THR A 46 3.17 -16.20 -0.26
C THR A 46 4.21 -15.11 -0.52
N SER A 47 3.92 -13.90 -0.13
CA SER A 47 4.75 -12.73 -0.40
C SER A 47 5.24 -12.11 0.89
N PHE A 48 6.55 -11.91 0.98
CA PHE A 48 7.21 -11.17 2.04
C PHE A 48 7.78 -9.89 1.42
N ASN A 49 7.45 -8.73 1.98
CA ASN A 49 7.91 -7.46 1.46
C ASN A 49 8.51 -6.61 2.57
N MET A 50 9.62 -5.95 2.26
CA MET A 50 10.25 -4.93 3.09
C MET A 50 10.26 -3.61 2.31
N THR A 51 9.95 -2.53 2.98
CA THR A 51 10.03 -1.18 2.40
C THR A 51 10.75 -0.25 3.38
N ALA A 52 11.71 0.50 2.88
CA ALA A 52 12.39 1.57 3.58
C ALA A 52 12.20 2.86 2.79
N ARG A 53 11.61 3.88 3.41
CA ARG A 53 11.35 5.17 2.80
C ARG A 53 11.94 6.27 3.65
N GLU A 54 12.75 7.13 3.04
CA GLU A 54 13.28 8.34 3.64
C GLU A 54 12.77 9.54 2.83
N GLN A 55 11.92 10.33 3.45
CA GLN A 55 11.33 11.49 2.83
C GLN A 55 12.20 12.71 3.06
N TRP A 56 12.35 13.58 2.04
CA TRP A 56 13.10 14.83 2.12
C TRP A 56 14.53 14.64 2.67
N VAL A 57 15.27 13.74 2.04
CA VAL A 57 16.66 13.44 2.43
C VAL A 57 17.50 14.72 2.49
N GLY A 58 18.27 14.88 3.56
CA GLY A 58 19.04 16.10 3.85
C GLY A 58 18.36 17.08 4.81
N TYR A 59 17.05 16.95 5.03
CA TYR A 59 16.32 17.80 5.99
C TYR A 59 16.37 17.22 7.40
N SER A 60 16.69 18.03 8.40
CA SER A 60 16.74 17.57 9.80
C SER A 60 15.35 17.19 10.32
N GLY A 61 15.22 16.01 10.93
CA GLY A 61 13.92 15.51 11.42
C GLY A 61 12.99 14.99 10.33
N ALA A 62 13.49 14.84 9.10
CA ALA A 62 12.71 14.33 7.97
C ALA A 62 12.01 12.98 8.25
N PRO A 63 10.83 12.74 7.67
CA PRO A 63 10.06 11.52 7.90
C PRO A 63 10.81 10.28 7.38
N ARG A 64 10.76 9.20 8.16
CA ARG A 64 11.32 7.89 7.81
C ARG A 64 10.32 6.80 8.14
N THR A 65 10.05 5.95 7.17
CA THR A 65 9.11 4.84 7.33
C THR A 65 9.77 3.53 6.93
N TYR A 66 9.71 2.57 7.84
CA TYR A 66 10.13 1.19 7.59
C TYR A 66 8.93 0.28 7.74
N SER A 67 8.76 -0.65 6.84
CA SER A 67 7.66 -1.59 6.88
C SER A 67 8.07 -3.00 6.50
N LEU A 68 7.37 -3.95 7.07
CA LEU A 68 7.49 -5.36 6.80
C LEU A 68 6.10 -5.95 6.65
N SER A 69 5.83 -6.63 5.55
CA SER A 69 4.56 -7.30 5.33
C SER A 69 4.74 -8.73 4.87
N LEU A 70 3.84 -9.58 5.33
CA LEU A 70 3.71 -10.97 4.94
C LEU A 70 2.26 -11.22 4.54
N GLN A 71 2.05 -11.82 3.40
CA GLN A 71 0.71 -12.23 2.97
C GLN A 71 0.77 -13.60 2.29
N THR A 72 -0.28 -14.36 2.46
CA THR A 72 -0.38 -15.70 1.88
C THR A 72 -1.82 -16.07 1.57
N ARG A 73 -2.00 -16.93 0.58
CA ARG A 73 -3.29 -17.55 0.30
C ARG A 73 -3.32 -18.96 0.85
N ILE A 74 -4.32 -19.26 1.68
CA ILE A 74 -4.54 -20.62 2.18
C ILE A 74 -5.18 -21.42 1.05
N LEU A 75 -4.39 -22.34 0.48
CA LEU A 75 -4.84 -23.22 -0.58
C LEU A 75 -5.42 -24.49 0.05
N LYS A 76 -6.66 -24.81 -0.27
CA LYS A 76 -7.20 -26.15 0.01
C LYS A 76 -6.60 -27.11 -1.04
N ARG A 77 -5.76 -28.02 -0.60
CA ARG A 77 -5.32 -29.14 -1.44
C ARG A 77 -6.51 -30.06 -1.67
N GLY A 78 -7.06 -30.04 -2.87
CA GLY A 78 -8.12 -30.94 -3.29
C GLY A 78 -7.77 -31.48 -4.67
N TYR A 79 -8.11 -32.73 -4.92
CA TYR A 79 -7.96 -33.36 -6.22
C TYR A 79 -9.34 -33.67 -6.79
N LYS A 80 -9.60 -33.24 -8.03
CA LYS A 80 -10.75 -33.73 -8.78
C LYS A 80 -10.37 -35.07 -9.44
N ILE A 81 -11.09 -36.12 -9.10
CA ILE A 81 -10.98 -37.40 -9.77
C ILE A 81 -11.75 -37.30 -11.08
N ARG A 82 -11.05 -37.35 -12.20
CA ARG A 82 -11.67 -37.43 -13.53
C ARG A 82 -11.51 -38.85 -14.03
N LYS A 83 -12.62 -39.60 -14.09
CA LYS A 83 -12.64 -40.91 -14.78
C LYS A 83 -12.48 -40.66 -16.29
N THR A 84 -11.42 -41.15 -16.86
CA THR A 84 -11.22 -41.19 -18.31
C THR A 84 -11.63 -42.55 -18.86
N ILE A 85 -12.02 -42.63 -20.12
CA ILE A 85 -12.57 -43.80 -20.82
C ILE A 85 -11.67 -45.04 -20.75
N PHE A 86 -10.39 -44.88 -20.39
CA PHE A 86 -9.41 -45.96 -20.24
C PHE A 86 -9.08 -46.37 -18.80
N ASN A 87 -9.99 -46.17 -17.86
CA ASN A 87 -9.82 -46.59 -16.46
C ASN A 87 -8.62 -45.98 -15.73
N GLN A 88 -7.97 -44.96 -16.28
CA GLN A 88 -6.92 -44.22 -15.61
C GLN A 88 -7.53 -43.05 -14.81
N THR A 89 -7.32 -43.08 -13.51
CA THR A 89 -7.74 -42.00 -12.61
C THR A 89 -6.75 -40.85 -12.72
N VAL A 90 -7.14 -39.76 -13.38
CA VAL A 90 -6.33 -38.56 -13.47
C VAL A 90 -6.70 -37.63 -12.32
N PHE A 91 -5.75 -37.39 -11.44
CA PHE A 91 -5.86 -36.41 -10.36
C PHE A 91 -5.51 -35.02 -10.89
N THR A 92 -6.46 -34.14 -11.00
CA THR A 92 -6.20 -32.72 -11.28
C THR A 92 -6.26 -31.93 -9.99
N PRO A 93 -5.20 -31.21 -9.61
CA PRO A 93 -5.23 -30.39 -8.42
C PRO A 93 -6.28 -29.29 -8.56
N LYS A 94 -7.12 -29.17 -7.52
CA LYS A 94 -8.13 -28.13 -7.43
C LYS A 94 -7.62 -27.01 -6.53
N ASN A 95 -7.22 -25.89 -7.09
CA ASN A 95 -6.80 -24.69 -6.35
C ASN A 95 -8.02 -23.84 -6.00
N ASP A 96 -8.79 -24.26 -5.00
CA ASP A 96 -9.97 -23.53 -4.51
C ASP A 96 -9.70 -22.77 -3.20
N GLY A 97 -8.50 -22.31 -2.99
CA GLY A 97 -8.20 -21.46 -1.86
C GLY A 97 -8.97 -20.14 -1.94
N LYS A 98 -9.87 -19.90 -0.98
CA LYS A 98 -10.72 -18.69 -0.93
C LYS A 98 -10.27 -17.69 0.13
N VAL A 99 -9.35 -18.07 0.98
CA VAL A 99 -8.93 -17.28 2.14
C VAL A 99 -7.49 -16.80 1.96
N GLY A 100 -7.30 -15.51 2.11
CA GLY A 100 -6.01 -14.88 2.26
C GLY A 100 -5.79 -14.39 3.70
N LEU A 101 -4.57 -14.52 4.17
CA LEU A 101 -4.11 -13.96 5.44
C LEU A 101 -2.96 -13.02 5.17
N GLY A 102 -2.91 -11.94 5.95
CA GLY A 102 -1.82 -10.97 5.89
C GLY A 102 -1.45 -10.45 7.26
N ALA A 103 -0.20 -10.10 7.40
CA ALA A 103 0.31 -9.37 8.55
C ALA A 103 1.24 -8.25 8.05
N TYR A 104 1.21 -7.12 8.73
CA TYR A 104 1.98 -5.94 8.40
C TYR A 104 2.44 -5.27 9.68
N VAL A 105 3.71 -4.89 9.75
CA VAL A 105 4.26 -4.08 10.83
C VAL A 105 5.03 -2.92 10.23
N PHE A 106 4.97 -1.77 10.88
CA PHE A 106 5.68 -0.59 10.44
C PHE A 106 6.19 0.25 11.60
N SER A 107 7.22 1.03 11.33
CA SER A 107 7.74 2.08 12.18
C SER A 107 7.89 3.34 11.34
N ASP A 108 7.19 4.38 11.76
CA ASP A 108 7.16 5.68 11.11
C ASP A 108 7.62 6.74 12.10
N ARG A 109 8.58 7.56 11.70
CA ARG A 109 9.04 8.72 12.45
C ARG A 109 8.83 9.96 11.62
N ASN A 110 8.11 10.93 12.14
CA ASN A 110 7.89 12.21 11.51
C ASN A 110 8.20 13.33 12.53
N GLY A 111 9.38 13.91 12.43
CA GLY A 111 9.87 14.86 13.42
C GLY A 111 9.94 14.23 14.81
N LEU A 112 9.18 14.80 15.75
CA LEU A 112 9.10 14.37 17.15
C LEU A 112 8.15 13.18 17.38
N ILE A 113 7.28 12.89 16.41
CA ILE A 113 6.27 11.83 16.51
C ILE A 113 6.87 10.54 15.99
N ARG A 114 6.86 9.50 16.82
CA ARG A 114 7.14 8.13 16.40
C ARG A 114 5.85 7.32 16.49
N ARG A 115 5.52 6.62 15.42
CA ARG A 115 4.38 5.74 15.33
C ARG A 115 4.87 4.35 14.92
N THR A 116 4.58 3.36 15.73
CA THR A 116 4.81 1.94 15.41
C THR A 116 3.48 1.25 15.38
N GLY A 117 3.20 0.44 14.36
CA GLY A 117 1.92 -0.23 14.24
C GLY A 117 2.06 -1.64 13.69
N PHE A 118 1.00 -2.38 13.89
CA PHE A 118 0.79 -3.69 13.29
C PHE A 118 -0.60 -3.80 12.71
N GLN A 119 -0.75 -4.69 11.75
CA GLN A 119 -2.02 -5.04 11.12
C GLN A 119 -2.09 -6.55 10.96
N ALA A 120 -3.24 -7.14 11.28
CA ALA A 120 -3.57 -8.52 10.97
C ALA A 120 -4.80 -8.53 10.06
N THR A 121 -4.71 -9.22 8.94
CA THR A 121 -5.70 -9.14 7.85
C THR A 121 -6.25 -10.51 7.52
N TYR A 122 -7.55 -10.55 7.32
CA TYR A 122 -8.28 -11.66 6.73
C TYR A 122 -8.93 -11.18 5.43
N SER A 123 -8.76 -11.93 4.35
CA SER A 123 -9.42 -11.64 3.07
C SER A 123 -10.12 -12.88 2.53
N TYR A 124 -11.26 -12.66 1.86
CA TYR A 124 -12.03 -13.71 1.22
C TYR A 124 -12.13 -13.46 -0.28
N HIS A 125 -11.73 -14.45 -1.08
CA HIS A 125 -11.63 -14.37 -2.53
C HIS A 125 -12.73 -15.19 -3.19
N MET A 126 -13.48 -14.57 -4.10
CA MET A 126 -14.54 -15.18 -4.88
C MET A 126 -14.26 -15.03 -6.36
N TRP A 127 -14.49 -16.07 -7.13
CA TRP A 127 -14.45 -15.99 -8.58
C TRP A 127 -15.83 -15.61 -9.11
N LEU A 128 -15.95 -14.40 -9.68
CA LEU A 128 -17.19 -13.95 -10.34
C LEU A 128 -17.34 -14.61 -11.70
N GLN A 129 -16.22 -14.73 -12.43
CA GLN A 129 -16.12 -15.37 -13.73
C GLN A 129 -14.82 -16.19 -13.77
N LYS A 130 -14.57 -16.91 -14.87
CA LYS A 130 -13.37 -17.74 -15.04
C LYS A 130 -12.05 -16.98 -14.83
N SER A 131 -12.04 -15.67 -15.08
CA SER A 131 -10.84 -14.83 -15.05
C SER A 131 -10.94 -13.61 -14.12
N THR A 132 -12.09 -13.36 -13.49
CA THR A 132 -12.28 -12.21 -12.62
C THR A 132 -12.49 -12.66 -11.18
N GLN A 133 -11.64 -12.18 -10.29
CA GLN A 133 -11.69 -12.43 -8.86
C GLN A 133 -12.17 -11.17 -8.14
N LEU A 134 -13.15 -11.33 -7.24
CA LEU A 134 -13.54 -10.34 -6.26
C LEU A 134 -12.98 -10.76 -4.90
N SER A 135 -12.36 -9.83 -4.20
CA SER A 135 -11.81 -10.04 -2.86
C SER A 135 -12.40 -9.03 -1.89
N LEU A 136 -12.78 -9.50 -0.72
CA LEU A 136 -13.20 -8.67 0.41
C LEU A 136 -12.19 -8.85 1.54
N GLY A 137 -11.76 -7.77 2.15
CA GLY A 137 -10.74 -7.80 3.19
C GLY A 137 -11.16 -7.01 4.43
N LEU A 138 -10.84 -7.58 5.59
CA LEU A 138 -10.94 -6.93 6.89
C LEU A 138 -9.59 -7.01 7.58
N ALA A 139 -9.19 -5.93 8.22
CA ALA A 139 -7.98 -5.90 9.03
C ALA A 139 -8.24 -5.30 10.40
N VAL A 140 -7.56 -5.84 11.40
CA VAL A 140 -7.44 -5.24 12.73
C VAL A 140 -6.06 -4.64 12.81
N THR A 141 -5.99 -3.37 13.22
CA THR A 141 -4.77 -2.59 13.32
C THR A 141 -4.56 -2.11 14.75
N GLY A 142 -3.32 -1.92 15.12
CA GLY A 142 -2.96 -1.33 16.39
C GLY A 142 -1.76 -0.39 16.22
N TYR A 143 -1.88 0.81 16.75
CA TYR A 143 -0.86 1.85 16.66
C TYR A 143 -0.37 2.23 18.04
N HIS A 144 0.93 2.39 18.19
CA HIS A 144 1.56 2.93 19.36
C HIS A 144 2.23 4.26 19.02
N PHE A 145 1.74 5.34 19.63
CA PHE A 145 2.23 6.70 19.43
C PHE A 145 3.13 7.10 20.58
N ILE A 146 4.29 7.65 20.26
CA ILE A 146 5.21 8.25 21.23
C ILE A 146 5.60 9.63 20.70
N ILE A 147 5.54 10.63 21.55
CA ILE A 147 6.09 11.97 21.28
C ILE A 147 7.41 12.09 22.03
N ASN A 148 8.50 12.39 21.32
CA ASN A 148 9.80 12.60 21.94
C ASN A 148 9.89 13.99 22.57
N VAL A 149 9.42 14.11 23.79
CA VAL A 149 9.35 15.36 24.56
C VAL A 149 10.77 15.88 24.92
N ASN A 150 11.77 15.00 24.94
CA ASN A 150 13.12 15.39 25.33
C ASN A 150 13.82 16.32 24.32
N GLU A 151 13.33 16.37 23.10
CA GLU A 151 13.82 17.27 22.05
C GLU A 151 13.07 18.61 22.01
N LEU A 152 12.08 18.81 22.91
CA LEU A 152 11.30 20.04 23.01
C LEU A 152 11.87 20.94 24.10
N SER A 153 12.07 22.21 23.76
CA SER A 153 12.38 23.27 24.72
C SER A 153 11.06 23.97 25.07
N PHE A 154 10.68 23.91 26.35
CA PHE A 154 9.46 24.56 26.85
C PHE A 154 9.84 25.81 27.61
N GLU A 155 9.16 26.93 27.34
CA GLU A 155 9.32 28.15 28.13
C GLU A 155 8.78 27.99 29.55
N ASN A 156 7.78 27.14 29.75
CA ASN A 156 7.19 26.86 31.05
C ASN A 156 7.32 25.38 31.45
N PRO A 157 8.14 25.04 32.47
CA PRO A 157 8.32 23.67 32.96
C PRO A 157 7.05 22.99 33.49
N SER A 158 6.01 23.74 33.81
CA SER A 158 4.76 23.22 34.34
C SER A 158 3.68 22.97 33.28
N GLU A 159 4.04 22.99 31.98
CA GLU A 159 3.07 22.71 30.93
C GLU A 159 2.52 21.29 31.02
N PRO A 160 1.19 21.13 30.88
CA PRO A 160 0.51 19.82 30.98
C PRO A 160 0.99 18.78 29.95
N TRP A 161 1.59 19.23 28.85
CA TRP A 161 2.22 18.37 27.82
C TRP A 161 3.43 17.59 28.33
N LEU A 162 4.05 18.02 29.45
CA LEU A 162 5.15 17.35 30.11
C LEU A 162 4.69 16.19 31.00
N SER A 163 3.38 15.97 31.10
CA SER A 163 2.82 14.90 31.94
C SER A 163 3.36 13.52 31.52
N SER A 164 3.52 12.66 32.50
CA SER A 164 4.14 11.32 32.36
C SER A 164 3.50 10.41 31.30
N ASN A 165 2.25 10.69 30.89
CA ASN A 165 1.49 9.89 29.94
C ASN A 165 1.96 10.06 28.50
N LEU A 166 2.46 11.21 28.10
CA LEU A 166 3.02 11.47 26.76
C LEU A 166 4.34 10.71 26.52
N ARG A 167 5.11 10.56 27.58
CA ARG A 167 6.39 9.80 27.54
C ARG A 167 6.17 8.28 27.43
N ARG A 168 5.02 7.77 27.92
CA ARG A 168 4.71 6.33 27.94
C ARG A 168 4.14 5.82 26.62
N GLY A 169 3.66 6.74 25.75
CA GLY A 169 2.97 6.40 24.52
C GLY A 169 1.53 5.92 24.74
N VAL A 170 0.75 6.01 23.67
CA VAL A 170 -0.68 5.64 23.66
C VAL A 170 -0.90 4.57 22.60
N PHE A 171 -1.55 3.48 23.00
CA PHE A 171 -1.97 2.42 22.07
C PHE A 171 -3.39 2.70 21.57
N VAL A 172 -3.58 2.63 20.26
CA VAL A 172 -4.83 2.93 19.56
C VAL A 172 -5.20 1.74 18.67
N PRO A 173 -6.25 0.97 19.01
CA PRO A 173 -6.77 -0.07 18.14
C PRO A 173 -7.67 0.54 17.06
N ASP A 174 -7.66 -0.04 15.85
CA ASP A 174 -8.51 0.38 14.74
C ASP A 174 -8.87 -0.79 13.83
N MET A 175 -9.67 -0.55 12.81
CA MET A 175 -10.04 -1.52 11.78
C MET A 175 -9.98 -0.91 10.40
N ASP A 176 -9.67 -1.77 9.41
CA ASP A 176 -9.67 -1.41 8.00
C ASP A 176 -10.55 -2.38 7.21
N PHE A 177 -11.15 -1.85 6.14
CA PHE A 177 -11.95 -2.60 5.20
C PHE A 177 -11.45 -2.38 3.77
N GLY A 178 -11.58 -3.40 2.93
CA GLY A 178 -11.23 -3.30 1.52
C GLY A 178 -12.04 -4.18 0.61
N ILE A 179 -12.14 -3.73 -0.64
CA ILE A 179 -12.68 -4.48 -1.78
C ILE A 179 -11.62 -4.43 -2.87
N TYR A 180 -11.39 -5.55 -3.55
CA TYR A 180 -10.45 -5.63 -4.63
C TYR A 180 -10.94 -6.56 -5.74
N VAL A 181 -10.92 -6.08 -6.96
CA VAL A 181 -11.26 -6.81 -8.19
C VAL A 181 -9.98 -7.03 -8.98
N LEU A 182 -9.72 -8.25 -9.33
CA LEU A 182 -8.54 -8.65 -10.09
C LEU A 182 -8.96 -9.39 -11.36
N ASN A 183 -8.48 -8.92 -12.50
CA ASN A 183 -8.68 -9.50 -13.82
C ASN A 183 -7.34 -9.48 -14.59
N PRO A 184 -7.09 -10.36 -15.58
CA PRO A 184 -5.86 -10.36 -16.37
C PRO A 184 -5.52 -9.03 -17.04
N ARG A 185 -6.53 -8.20 -17.33
CA ARG A 185 -6.37 -6.93 -18.05
C ARG A 185 -6.44 -5.71 -17.16
N PHE A 186 -7.10 -5.80 -16.03
CA PHE A 186 -7.29 -4.67 -15.13
C PHE A 186 -7.38 -5.13 -13.69
N ASP A 187 -7.07 -4.25 -12.80
CA ASP A 187 -7.41 -4.38 -11.41
C ASP A 187 -8.00 -3.07 -10.87
N PHE A 188 -8.83 -3.20 -9.85
CA PHE A 188 -9.47 -2.09 -9.17
C PHE A 188 -9.60 -2.40 -7.69
N GLY A 189 -9.30 -1.44 -6.83
CA GLY A 189 -9.44 -1.56 -5.38
C GLY A 189 -10.05 -0.33 -4.75
N PHE A 190 -10.83 -0.58 -3.71
CA PHE A 190 -11.33 0.44 -2.81
C PHE A 190 -11.02 0.00 -1.38
N SER A 191 -10.59 0.93 -0.53
CA SER A 191 -10.38 0.66 0.89
C SER A 191 -10.72 1.87 1.74
N ALA A 192 -11.19 1.57 2.96
CA ALA A 192 -11.40 2.52 4.02
C ALA A 192 -10.57 2.09 5.22
N LEU A 193 -9.61 2.92 5.60
CA LEU A 193 -8.69 2.67 6.69
C LEU A 193 -9.06 3.54 7.89
N GLN A 194 -8.77 3.02 9.09
CA GLN A 194 -9.02 3.74 10.35
C GLN A 194 -10.51 4.00 10.58
N LEU A 195 -11.32 2.95 10.45
CA LEU A 195 -12.79 3.02 10.50
C LEU A 195 -13.32 3.51 11.84
N PHE A 196 -12.66 3.21 12.95
CA PHE A 196 -13.11 3.59 14.28
C PHE A 196 -12.70 5.02 14.68
N GLU A 197 -11.87 5.69 13.84
CA GLU A 197 -11.35 7.00 14.17
C GLU A 197 -10.79 7.05 15.59
N ALA A 198 -10.09 6.01 15.95
CA ALA A 198 -9.69 5.77 17.31
C ALA A 198 -8.97 6.97 17.89
N ALA A 199 -9.56 7.57 18.90
CA ALA A 199 -9.03 8.74 19.57
C ALA A 199 -7.95 8.31 20.57
N ALA A 200 -6.72 8.70 20.31
CA ALA A 200 -5.69 8.64 21.33
C ALA A 200 -5.91 9.78 22.33
N LYS A 201 -6.27 9.46 23.58
CA LYS A 201 -6.31 10.43 24.65
C LYS A 201 -4.88 10.84 25.00
N ILE A 202 -4.46 11.99 24.49
CA ILE A 202 -3.15 12.55 24.76
C ILE A 202 -3.35 13.70 25.77
N GLY A 203 -2.89 13.51 27.02
CA GLY A 203 -2.95 14.51 28.06
C GLY A 203 -4.15 14.41 29.01
N ASP A 204 -4.33 15.39 29.88
CA ASP A 204 -5.42 15.49 30.83
C ASP A 204 -6.72 15.90 30.14
N LYS A 205 -7.88 15.74 30.82
CA LYS A 205 -9.25 15.88 30.30
C LYS A 205 -9.58 17.22 29.60
N THR A 206 -8.69 18.19 29.69
CA THR A 206 -8.89 19.56 29.17
C THR A 206 -8.47 19.76 27.72
N TYR A 207 -7.73 18.85 27.13
CA TYR A 207 -7.19 18.96 25.76
C TYR A 207 -7.96 18.12 24.76
N LYS A 208 -8.14 18.65 23.52
CA LYS A 208 -8.78 17.93 22.42
C LYS A 208 -8.09 16.59 22.19
N ASN A 209 -8.85 15.51 22.19
CA ASN A 209 -8.37 14.17 21.87
C ASN A 209 -7.68 14.18 20.50
N PHE A 210 -6.50 13.59 20.42
CA PHE A 210 -5.86 13.30 19.15
C PHE A 210 -6.66 12.19 18.46
N ARG A 211 -7.32 12.52 17.35
CA ARG A 211 -8.16 11.59 16.58
C ARG A 211 -7.43 11.24 15.28
N MET A 212 -7.41 9.98 14.94
CA MET A 212 -6.94 9.53 13.64
C MET A 212 -8.05 9.69 12.61
N ASP A 213 -7.78 10.42 11.53
CA ASP A 213 -8.75 10.61 10.46
C ASP A 213 -8.91 9.34 9.64
N ARG A 214 -10.12 9.08 9.15
CA ARG A 214 -10.37 8.03 8.15
C ARG A 214 -9.71 8.39 6.85
N HIS A 215 -9.16 7.36 6.21
CA HIS A 215 -8.59 7.48 4.87
C HIS A 215 -9.30 6.54 3.92
N PHE A 216 -9.70 7.09 2.79
CA PHE A 216 -10.30 6.32 1.71
C PHE A 216 -9.34 6.30 0.53
N TYR A 217 -9.13 5.11 -0.02
CA TYR A 217 -8.32 4.89 -1.21
C TYR A 217 -9.17 4.25 -2.29
N ALA A 218 -9.06 4.75 -3.53
CA ALA A 218 -9.58 4.10 -4.71
C ALA A 218 -8.45 4.04 -5.74
N PHE A 219 -8.12 2.86 -6.22
CA PHE A 219 -7.05 2.70 -7.18
C PHE A 219 -7.43 1.73 -8.28
N GLY A 220 -6.80 1.88 -9.43
CA GLY A 220 -6.96 0.97 -10.54
C GLY A 220 -5.78 1.01 -11.48
N SER A 221 -5.55 -0.09 -12.17
CA SER A 221 -4.59 -0.18 -13.26
C SER A 221 -5.14 -1.01 -14.42
N TYR A 222 -4.59 -0.78 -15.60
CA TYR A 222 -4.96 -1.49 -16.82
C TYR A 222 -3.71 -2.00 -17.54
N HIS A 223 -3.70 -3.27 -17.95
CA HIS A 223 -2.58 -3.90 -18.63
C HIS A 223 -2.77 -3.88 -20.14
N LEU A 224 -1.96 -3.07 -20.82
CA LEU A 224 -1.90 -2.94 -22.28
C LEU A 224 -0.73 -3.74 -22.82
N ILE A 225 -0.98 -4.93 -23.37
CA ILE A 225 0.03 -5.73 -24.05
C ILE A 225 0.23 -5.17 -25.45
N THR A 226 1.39 -4.59 -25.74
CA THR A 226 1.70 -3.97 -27.04
C THR A 226 2.48 -4.87 -27.95
N ALA A 227 3.36 -5.71 -27.38
CA ALA A 227 4.13 -6.70 -28.11
C ALA A 227 4.49 -7.87 -27.17
N PRO A 228 4.97 -9.02 -27.68
CA PRO A 228 5.47 -10.10 -26.84
C PRO A 228 6.54 -9.59 -25.88
N GLY A 229 6.29 -9.76 -24.56
CA GLY A 229 7.19 -9.30 -23.51
C GLY A 229 7.14 -7.79 -23.21
N MET A 230 6.31 -7.00 -23.89
CA MET A 230 6.19 -5.55 -23.67
C MET A 230 4.77 -5.17 -23.27
N GLU A 231 4.63 -4.58 -22.09
CA GLU A 231 3.35 -4.12 -21.55
C GLU A 231 3.47 -2.69 -21.03
N PHE A 232 2.36 -1.96 -21.12
CA PHE A 232 2.18 -0.67 -20.43
C PHE A 232 1.06 -0.83 -19.40
N GLU A 233 1.29 -0.30 -18.22
CA GLU A 233 0.32 -0.29 -17.13
C GLU A 233 0.03 1.15 -16.69
N PRO A 234 -0.94 1.85 -17.34
CA PRO A 234 -1.49 3.07 -16.79
C PRO A 234 -2.21 2.77 -15.48
N SER A 235 -2.04 3.66 -14.51
CA SER A 235 -2.57 3.49 -13.16
C SER A 235 -3.03 4.81 -12.57
N VAL A 236 -3.98 4.72 -11.66
CA VAL A 236 -4.49 5.85 -10.89
C VAL A 236 -4.71 5.42 -9.45
N LEU A 237 -4.37 6.31 -8.51
CA LEU A 237 -4.72 6.19 -7.11
C LEU A 237 -5.35 7.50 -6.66
N PHE A 238 -6.55 7.42 -6.11
CA PHE A 238 -7.18 8.51 -5.38
C PHE A 238 -7.09 8.22 -3.89
N LYS A 239 -6.70 9.23 -3.15
CA LYS A 239 -6.67 9.24 -1.70
C LYS A 239 -7.43 10.44 -1.18
N ILE A 240 -8.33 10.20 -0.25
CA ILE A 240 -9.07 11.25 0.46
C ILE A 240 -9.02 10.96 1.95
N SER A 241 -8.70 11.96 2.76
CA SER A 241 -8.90 11.91 4.21
C SER A 241 -10.25 12.52 4.59
N GLU A 242 -10.74 12.24 5.79
CA GLU A 242 -12.00 12.83 6.29
C GLU A 242 -11.97 14.37 6.29
N GLN A 243 -10.81 14.98 6.42
CA GLN A 243 -10.62 16.43 6.30
C GLN A 243 -10.67 16.94 4.85
N LEU A 244 -11.13 16.10 3.91
CA LEU A 244 -11.33 16.44 2.49
C LEU A 244 -10.07 16.96 1.78
N MET A 245 -8.92 16.37 2.05
CA MET A 245 -7.71 16.62 1.27
C MET A 245 -7.55 15.57 0.18
N PRO A 246 -8.09 15.80 -1.02
CA PRO A 246 -7.96 14.86 -2.11
C PRO A 246 -6.54 14.89 -2.66
N GLN A 247 -5.97 13.71 -2.87
CA GLN A 247 -4.71 13.51 -3.57
C GLN A 247 -4.92 12.46 -4.65
N ALA A 248 -4.37 12.70 -5.81
CA ALA A 248 -4.37 11.74 -6.91
C ALA A 248 -2.94 11.49 -7.39
N ASP A 249 -2.61 10.23 -7.59
CA ASP A 249 -1.40 9.78 -8.25
C ASP A 249 -1.82 9.19 -9.62
N ILE A 250 -1.28 9.71 -10.71
CA ILE A 250 -1.55 9.25 -12.07
C ILE A 250 -0.23 8.79 -12.66
N GLY A 251 -0.15 7.53 -13.03
CA GLY A 251 1.10 6.91 -13.45
C GLY A 251 0.99 6.04 -14.69
N ILE A 252 2.15 5.77 -15.26
CA ILE A 252 2.33 4.78 -16.31
C ILE A 252 3.59 3.98 -15.99
N THR A 253 3.48 2.65 -16.07
CA THR A 253 4.61 1.74 -15.88
C THR A 253 4.83 0.96 -17.16
N TYR A 254 6.04 0.96 -17.67
CA TYR A 254 6.51 0.08 -18.72
C TYR A 254 7.04 -1.22 -18.11
N ILE A 255 6.62 -2.36 -18.67
CA ILE A 255 6.98 -3.70 -18.19
C ILE A 255 7.65 -4.44 -19.33
N TYR A 256 8.86 -4.91 -19.09
CA TYR A 256 9.62 -5.69 -20.03
C TYR A 256 9.87 -7.12 -19.53
N ASP A 257 9.42 -8.11 -20.29
CA ASP A 257 9.58 -9.55 -20.06
C ASP A 257 9.21 -10.01 -18.64
N GLN A 258 8.31 -9.28 -17.96
CA GLN A 258 7.96 -9.53 -16.56
C GLN A 258 9.18 -9.57 -15.61
N ARG A 259 10.29 -8.95 -16.02
CA ARG A 259 11.55 -8.88 -15.28
C ARG A 259 11.96 -7.48 -14.90
N LEU A 260 11.58 -6.49 -15.72
CA LEU A 260 11.90 -5.09 -15.49
C LEU A 260 10.63 -4.25 -15.57
N TRP A 261 10.43 -3.38 -14.61
CA TRP A 261 9.38 -2.37 -14.55
C TRP A 261 10.05 -1.00 -14.44
N ALA A 262 9.62 -0.05 -15.25
CA ALA A 262 10.05 1.33 -15.17
C ALA A 262 8.79 2.22 -15.16
N GLY A 263 8.57 2.98 -14.12
CA GLY A 263 7.36 3.75 -13.90
C GLY A 263 7.62 5.23 -13.72
N LEU A 264 6.67 6.03 -14.17
CA LEU A 264 6.58 7.47 -13.95
C LEU A 264 5.19 7.78 -13.42
N THR A 265 5.10 8.49 -12.31
CA THR A 265 3.84 8.84 -11.65
C THR A 265 3.87 10.32 -11.27
N TYR A 266 2.83 11.04 -11.64
CA TYR A 266 2.58 12.40 -11.18
C TYR A 266 1.62 12.37 -10.00
N ARG A 267 2.02 13.01 -8.91
CA ARG A 267 1.22 13.18 -7.69
C ARG A 267 0.68 14.60 -7.62
N THR A 268 -0.64 14.75 -7.52
CA THR A 268 -1.25 16.07 -7.28
C THR A 268 -0.73 16.64 -5.96
N GLY A 269 -0.48 17.95 -5.93
CA GLY A 269 0.23 18.58 -4.80
C GLY A 269 1.74 18.73 -5.06
N GLY A 270 2.22 18.31 -6.25
CA GLY A 270 3.54 18.62 -6.74
C GLY A 270 4.60 17.54 -6.44
N GLY A 271 4.34 16.31 -6.79
CA GLY A 271 5.33 15.21 -6.77
C GLY A 271 5.48 14.54 -8.14
N LEU A 272 6.71 14.28 -8.55
CA LEU A 272 7.03 13.45 -9.71
C LEU A 272 7.82 12.24 -9.23
N ILE A 273 7.20 11.06 -9.29
CA ILE A 273 7.77 9.82 -8.80
C ILE A 273 8.30 9.01 -9.98
N THR A 274 9.56 8.69 -9.96
CA THR A 274 10.18 7.73 -10.87
C THR A 274 10.47 6.45 -10.11
N ASN A 275 10.18 5.30 -10.69
CA ASN A 275 10.46 4.03 -10.06
C ASN A 275 11.02 3.02 -11.06
N ILE A 276 11.87 2.15 -10.55
CA ILE A 276 12.40 0.99 -11.28
C ILE A 276 12.27 -0.22 -10.38
N ARG A 277 11.90 -1.36 -10.96
CA ARG A 277 11.83 -2.64 -10.27
C ARG A 277 12.41 -3.74 -11.13
N PHE A 278 13.12 -4.64 -10.50
CA PHE A 278 13.75 -5.78 -11.13
C PHE A 278 13.31 -7.08 -10.46
N ARG A 279 13.02 -8.12 -11.26
CA ARG A 279 12.69 -9.48 -10.81
C ARG A 279 13.83 -10.43 -11.14
N TYR A 280 14.31 -11.11 -10.12
CA TYR A 280 15.29 -12.18 -10.23
C TYR A 280 14.62 -13.53 -9.89
N ILE A 281 14.77 -14.52 -10.75
CA ILE A 281 14.29 -15.89 -10.52
C ILE A 281 15.54 -16.78 -10.43
N PRO A 282 15.81 -17.37 -9.25
CA PRO A 282 16.97 -18.27 -9.09
C PRO A 282 16.80 -19.52 -9.95
N ASP A 283 17.88 -19.95 -10.61
CA ASP A 283 17.89 -21.11 -11.53
C ASP A 283 17.43 -22.41 -10.86
N HIS A 284 17.70 -22.57 -9.58
CA HIS A 284 17.36 -23.75 -8.80
C HIS A 284 15.94 -23.74 -8.23
N SER A 285 15.22 -22.65 -8.34
CA SER A 285 13.86 -22.50 -7.78
C SER A 285 12.90 -21.87 -8.76
N LYS A 286 12.16 -22.71 -9.49
CA LYS A 286 11.07 -22.24 -10.36
C LYS A 286 9.91 -21.58 -9.62
N TRP A 287 9.92 -21.61 -8.29
CA TRP A 287 8.82 -21.21 -7.42
C TRP A 287 9.10 -19.99 -6.56
N THR A 288 10.31 -19.45 -6.64
CA THR A 288 10.74 -18.30 -5.84
C THR A 288 11.16 -17.18 -6.75
N ALA A 289 10.65 -15.98 -6.52
CA ALA A 289 11.07 -14.77 -7.21
C ALA A 289 11.48 -13.71 -6.19
N LEU A 290 12.61 -13.08 -6.42
CA LEU A 290 13.12 -11.94 -5.67
C LEU A 290 12.85 -10.68 -6.47
N TYR A 291 12.39 -9.63 -5.81
CA TYR A 291 12.16 -8.33 -6.43
C TYR A 291 12.93 -7.26 -5.68
N PHE A 292 13.55 -6.39 -6.45
CA PHE A 292 14.25 -5.21 -5.96
C PHE A 292 13.59 -4.00 -6.61
N GLY A 293 13.14 -3.06 -5.82
CA GLY A 293 12.51 -1.84 -6.32
C GLY A 293 13.14 -0.61 -5.69
N TYR A 294 13.30 0.44 -6.49
CA TYR A 294 13.76 1.73 -6.05
C TYR A 294 12.91 2.82 -6.67
N ALA A 295 12.51 3.79 -5.85
CA ALA A 295 11.77 4.95 -6.31
C ALA A 295 12.39 6.24 -5.77
N VAL A 296 12.26 7.29 -6.57
CA VAL A 296 12.60 8.65 -6.19
C VAL A 296 11.39 9.54 -6.44
N ASP A 297 10.95 10.26 -5.40
CA ASP A 297 9.90 11.25 -5.48
C ASP A 297 10.55 12.65 -5.44
N PHE A 298 10.46 13.35 -6.56
CA PHE A 298 10.88 14.72 -6.72
C PHE A 298 9.73 15.64 -6.34
N THR A 299 9.82 16.26 -5.18
CA THR A 299 8.82 17.23 -4.73
C THR A 299 8.99 18.54 -5.47
N LEU A 300 7.95 19.00 -6.18
CA LEU A 300 7.97 20.23 -6.99
C LEU A 300 7.65 21.50 -6.17
N SER A 301 7.70 21.41 -4.84
CA SER A 301 7.47 22.52 -3.91
C SER A 301 8.78 23.18 -3.43
N GLU A 302 8.69 24.28 -2.70
CA GLU A 302 9.84 25.05 -2.17
C GLU A 302 10.82 24.19 -1.35
N ILE A 303 10.37 23.10 -0.73
CA ILE A 303 11.20 22.18 0.05
C ILE A 303 12.29 21.50 -0.81
N GLN A 304 12.09 21.40 -2.12
CA GLN A 304 13.08 20.86 -3.06
C GLN A 304 14.42 21.61 -2.97
N LYS A 305 14.41 22.90 -2.63
CA LYS A 305 15.63 23.72 -2.56
C LYS A 305 16.58 23.31 -1.42
N VAL A 306 16.04 22.58 -0.44
CA VAL A 306 16.79 22.21 0.79
C VAL A 306 16.83 20.69 1.01
N THR A 307 16.36 19.90 0.04
CA THR A 307 16.31 18.43 0.14
C THR A 307 16.77 17.77 -1.16
N TYR A 308 17.23 16.52 -1.04
CA TYR A 308 17.60 15.68 -2.19
C TYR A 308 16.44 14.80 -2.69
N GLY A 309 15.18 15.15 -2.31
CA GLY A 309 14.00 14.38 -2.67
C GLY A 309 13.67 13.27 -1.66
N THR A 310 12.72 12.43 -2.02
CA THR A 310 12.29 11.27 -1.23
C THR A 310 12.76 9.99 -1.90
N HIS A 311 13.34 9.09 -1.14
CA HIS A 311 13.85 7.82 -1.64
C HIS A 311 13.12 6.65 -1.00
N GLU A 312 12.73 5.66 -1.81
CA GLU A 312 12.06 4.46 -1.33
C GLU A 312 12.72 3.22 -1.93
N LEU A 313 13.16 2.31 -1.06
CA LEU A 313 13.71 1.01 -1.42
C LEU A 313 12.72 -0.08 -1.04
N THR A 314 12.45 -1.02 -1.96
CA THR A 314 11.61 -2.20 -1.70
C THR A 314 12.35 -3.48 -2.02
N LEU A 315 12.20 -4.46 -1.15
CA LEU A 315 12.64 -5.82 -1.35
C LEU A 315 11.43 -6.74 -1.19
N ALA A 316 11.22 -7.64 -2.13
CA ALA A 316 10.15 -8.62 -2.00
C ALA A 316 10.62 -10.02 -2.37
N LEU A 317 10.10 -10.99 -1.62
CA LEU A 317 10.29 -12.40 -1.86
C LEU A 317 8.91 -13.03 -2.06
N LYS A 318 8.69 -13.64 -3.21
CA LYS A 318 7.43 -14.33 -3.54
C LYS A 318 7.68 -15.81 -3.72
N PHE A 319 6.90 -16.61 -2.99
CA PHE A 319 6.86 -18.08 -3.11
C PHE A 319 5.56 -18.48 -3.79
N GLY A 320 5.63 -19.33 -4.79
CA GLY A 320 4.49 -19.85 -5.52
C GLY A 320 4.40 -21.36 -5.47
N ASP A 321 3.20 -21.91 -5.74
CA ASP A 321 3.02 -23.34 -5.95
C ASP A 321 3.10 -23.65 -7.44
N SER A 322 3.79 -24.74 -7.79
CA SER A 322 3.97 -25.24 -9.16
C SER A 322 2.68 -25.60 -9.88
N THR A 323 1.64 -25.84 -9.12
CA THR A 323 0.34 -26.27 -9.64
C THR A 323 -0.54 -25.10 -10.09
N ARG A 324 -0.10 -23.85 -9.92
CA ARG A 324 -0.88 -22.67 -10.32
C ARG A 324 -0.88 -22.52 -11.84
N LYS A 325 -2.01 -22.77 -12.44
CA LYS A 325 -2.20 -22.73 -13.89
C LYS A 325 -2.64 -21.36 -14.43
N TYR A 326 -2.74 -20.36 -13.60
CA TYR A 326 -3.19 -19.03 -14.02
C TYR A 326 -1.99 -18.18 -14.42
N ARG A 327 -1.68 -18.10 -15.71
CA ARG A 327 -0.56 -17.31 -16.26
C ARG A 327 -0.59 -15.84 -15.88
N TRP A 328 -1.75 -15.28 -15.58
CA TRP A 328 -1.90 -13.89 -15.17
C TRP A 328 -1.59 -13.65 -13.68
N LEU A 329 -1.53 -14.71 -12.85
CA LEU A 329 -1.05 -14.61 -11.47
C LEU A 329 0.47 -14.41 -11.41
N ASP A 330 1.20 -14.72 -12.47
CA ASP A 330 2.65 -14.53 -12.54
C ASP A 330 3.06 -13.05 -12.71
N ARG A 331 2.10 -12.15 -12.90
CA ARG A 331 2.35 -10.73 -13.13
C ARG A 331 2.56 -9.90 -11.86
N TYR A 332 2.23 -10.46 -10.70
CA TYR A 332 2.31 -9.73 -9.43
C TYR A 332 3.40 -10.26 -8.52
#